data_6fd68001535e70c2d4eaaa0dbf5da0da
#
_entry.id   6fd68001535e70c2d4eaaa0dbf5da0da
#
_cell.length_a   1.000
_cell.length_b   1.000
_cell.length_c   1.000
_cell.angle_alpha   90.00
_cell.angle_beta   90.00
_cell.angle_gamma   90.00
#
_symmetry.space_group_name_H-M   'P 1'
#
loop_
_entity.id
_entity.type
_entity.pdbx_description
1 polymer ?
#
loop_
_entity_poly.entity_id
_entity_poly.type
_entity_poly.pdbx_seq_one_letter_code
_entity_poly.pdbx_strand_id
1 'polypeptide(L)'
;MGRSLNCPQCRHEQVLRARPLSASERVAAIFLLSPFSCQHCSCRFLASRIGLDRPRHPIDRREHLRIPVRLYLSFSGGKVRGEGTVLDLSMGGCIIKSETQVRVDDIFYLEIATGSQEQPLEVAAMVRSVSPRGIAFKFLRAAQENKRLLAFIQAQTADHLQKSTALAVPVKS
;
A
#
# COMPACT_ATOMS: atom_id res chain seq x y z
N MET A 1 -5.83 -23.37 19.44
CA MET A 1 -6.55 -22.15 18.98
C MET A 1 -5.57 -21.01 18.99
N GLY A 2 -5.12 -20.58 17.81
CA GLY A 2 -4.20 -19.44 17.66
C GLY A 2 -4.95 -18.13 17.92
N ARG A 3 -4.26 -17.16 18.50
CA ARG A 3 -4.82 -15.82 18.74
C ARG A 3 -4.75 -15.02 17.43
N SER A 4 -5.86 -14.48 16.95
CA SER A 4 -5.89 -13.46 15.92
C SER A 4 -5.40 -12.14 16.51
N LEU A 5 -4.61 -11.39 15.73
CA LEU A 5 -4.08 -10.10 16.14
C LEU A 5 -4.87 -9.00 15.44
N ASN A 6 -5.56 -8.17 16.22
CA ASN A 6 -6.34 -7.05 15.69
C ASN A 6 -5.59 -5.73 15.84
N CYS A 7 -5.79 -4.83 14.91
CA CYS A 7 -5.21 -3.50 14.97
C CYS A 7 -5.75 -2.72 16.18
N PRO A 8 -4.90 -2.12 17.03
CA PRO A 8 -5.36 -1.38 18.19
C PRO A 8 -6.13 -0.10 17.82
N GLN A 9 -5.90 0.44 16.61
CA GLN A 9 -6.51 1.69 16.17
C GLN A 9 -7.87 1.48 15.48
N CYS A 10 -7.96 0.54 14.52
CA CYS A 10 -9.18 0.33 13.73
C CYS A 10 -9.84 -1.05 13.94
N ARG A 11 -9.26 -1.90 14.78
CA ARG A 11 -9.72 -3.26 15.13
C ARG A 11 -9.78 -4.27 13.98
N HIS A 12 -9.30 -3.89 12.79
CA HIS A 12 -9.22 -4.81 11.66
C HIS A 12 -8.22 -5.94 11.92
N GLU A 13 -8.54 -7.15 11.45
CA GLU A 13 -7.72 -8.37 11.62
C GLU A 13 -6.57 -8.48 10.61
N GLN A 14 -6.60 -7.67 9.55
CA GLN A 14 -5.57 -7.69 8.51
C GLN A 14 -4.32 -6.96 8.97
N VAL A 15 -3.51 -7.67 9.74
CA VAL A 15 -2.27 -7.18 10.31
C VAL A 15 -1.11 -8.04 9.81
N LEU A 16 -0.11 -7.41 9.20
CA LEU A 16 1.10 -8.07 8.76
C LEU A 16 2.29 -7.70 9.64
N ARG A 17 3.19 -8.65 9.80
CA ARG A 17 4.45 -8.41 10.49
C ARG A 17 5.33 -7.48 9.66
N ALA A 18 5.74 -6.35 10.25
CA ALA A 18 6.61 -5.36 9.64
C ALA A 18 8.09 -5.61 9.98
N ARG A 19 8.99 -5.02 9.20
CA ARG A 19 10.42 -5.01 9.54
C ARG A 19 10.68 -3.93 10.59
N PRO A 20 11.59 -4.18 11.56
CA PRO A 20 11.99 -3.14 12.49
C PRO A 20 12.70 -1.99 11.76
N LEU A 21 12.19 -0.77 11.91
CA LEU A 21 12.74 0.45 11.32
C LEU A 21 13.63 1.22 12.30
N SER A 22 13.36 1.11 13.60
CA SER A 22 14.09 1.83 14.64
C SER A 22 14.92 0.90 15.52
N ALA A 23 15.90 1.48 16.21
CA ALA A 23 16.70 0.75 17.21
C ALA A 23 15.82 0.24 18.36
N SER A 24 14.82 1.02 18.79
CA SER A 24 13.88 0.61 19.83
C SER A 24 13.05 -0.62 19.45
N GLU A 25 12.61 -0.73 18.19
CA GLU A 25 11.92 -1.91 17.70
C GLU A 25 12.83 -3.15 17.61
N ARG A 26 14.13 -2.95 17.36
CA ARG A 26 15.13 -4.05 17.39
C ARG A 26 15.35 -4.55 18.81
N VAL A 27 15.42 -3.64 19.78
CA VAL A 27 15.52 -3.98 21.20
C VAL A 27 14.25 -4.69 21.68
N ALA A 28 13.06 -4.22 21.28
CA ALA A 28 11.79 -4.86 21.59
C ALA A 28 11.72 -6.33 21.09
N ALA A 29 12.44 -6.66 20.02
CA ALA A 29 12.52 -8.03 19.53
C ALA A 29 13.18 -9.01 20.52
N ILE A 30 14.07 -8.53 21.40
CA ILE A 30 14.68 -9.32 22.48
C ILE A 30 13.62 -9.74 23.49
N PHE A 31 12.60 -8.91 23.70
CA PHE A 31 11.45 -9.18 24.59
C PHE A 31 10.29 -9.89 23.88
N LEU A 32 10.55 -10.60 22.78
CA LEU A 32 9.57 -11.33 21.98
C LEU A 32 8.46 -10.43 21.40
N LEU A 33 8.68 -9.12 21.36
CA LEU A 33 7.82 -8.17 20.68
C LEU A 33 8.25 -8.01 19.21
N SER A 34 7.31 -7.88 18.33
CA SER A 34 7.57 -7.60 16.90
C SER A 34 6.72 -6.43 16.44
N PRO A 35 7.23 -5.63 15.49
CA PRO A 35 6.43 -4.62 14.85
C PRO A 35 5.44 -5.27 13.88
N PHE A 36 4.21 -4.76 13.88
CA PHE A 36 3.14 -5.10 12.98
C PHE A 36 2.59 -3.85 12.31
N SER A 37 2.05 -4.00 11.11
CA SER A 37 1.40 -2.93 10.34
C SER A 37 0.01 -3.37 9.94
N CYS A 38 -0.97 -2.56 10.23
CA CYS A 38 -2.34 -2.77 9.78
C CYS A 38 -2.45 -2.45 8.30
N GLN A 39 -3.06 -3.34 7.52
CA GLN A 39 -3.23 -3.14 6.08
C GLN A 39 -4.41 -2.19 5.75
N HIS A 40 -5.28 -1.93 6.74
CA HIS A 40 -6.42 -1.05 6.57
C HIS A 40 -6.11 0.42 6.90
N CYS A 41 -5.54 0.70 8.07
CA CYS A 41 -5.27 2.08 8.51
C CYS A 41 -3.77 2.44 8.56
N SER A 42 -2.89 1.52 8.14
CA SER A 42 -1.41 1.65 8.18
C SER A 42 -0.84 1.95 9.57
N CYS A 43 -1.64 1.80 10.63
CA CYS A 43 -1.15 1.92 12.00
C CYS A 43 -0.06 0.88 12.25
N ARG A 44 1.07 1.35 12.80
CA ARG A 44 2.19 0.51 13.17
C ARG A 44 2.24 0.38 14.68
N PHE A 45 2.38 -0.86 15.17
CA PHE A 45 2.38 -1.14 16.61
C PHE A 45 3.24 -2.36 16.95
N LEU A 46 3.62 -2.49 18.21
CA LEU A 46 4.34 -3.63 18.73
C LEU A 46 3.35 -4.62 19.37
N ALA A 47 3.53 -5.90 19.10
CA ALA A 47 2.76 -6.96 19.74
C ALA A 47 3.63 -8.19 20.03
N SER A 48 3.20 -8.98 21.04
CA SER A 48 3.87 -10.22 21.39
C SER A 48 3.74 -11.25 20.28
N ARG A 49 4.82 -12.00 20.07
CA ARG A 49 4.85 -13.13 19.12
C ARG A 49 4.33 -14.43 19.72
N ILE A 50 4.14 -14.47 21.02
CA ILE A 50 3.73 -15.68 21.74
C ILE A 50 2.24 -15.97 21.47
N GLY A 51 1.96 -17.18 21.02
CA GLY A 51 0.56 -17.64 20.79
C GLY A 51 -0.11 -17.11 19.52
N LEU A 52 0.63 -16.37 18.66
CA LEU A 52 0.12 -16.04 17.34
C LEU A 52 0.31 -17.23 16.40
N ASP A 53 -0.74 -17.61 15.69
CA ASP A 53 -0.61 -18.54 14.57
C ASP A 53 0.41 -17.97 13.59
N ARG A 54 1.41 -18.78 13.27
CA ARG A 54 2.39 -18.38 12.24
C ARG A 54 1.62 -18.27 10.92
N PRO A 55 1.47 -17.07 10.34
CA PRO A 55 0.90 -16.99 9.01
C PRO A 55 1.80 -17.81 8.09
N ARG A 56 1.23 -18.81 7.44
CA ARG A 56 1.93 -19.67 6.45
C ARG A 56 2.36 -18.89 5.19
N HIS A 57 2.09 -17.58 5.15
CA HIS A 57 2.51 -16.74 4.05
C HIS A 57 3.97 -16.30 4.23
N PRO A 58 4.79 -16.40 3.17
CA PRO A 58 6.12 -15.83 3.18
C PRO A 58 6.01 -14.36 3.62
N ILE A 59 6.93 -13.93 4.47
CA ILE A 59 7.00 -12.54 4.93
C ILE A 59 6.97 -11.66 3.68
N ASP A 60 5.82 -11.07 3.38
CA ASP A 60 5.76 -10.10 2.31
C ASP A 60 6.65 -8.94 2.73
N ARG A 61 7.69 -8.68 1.93
CA ARG A 61 8.65 -7.60 2.19
C ARG A 61 8.00 -6.23 2.05
N ARG A 62 6.73 -6.20 1.62
CA ARG A 62 5.96 -4.98 1.37
C ARG A 62 5.26 -4.57 2.66
N GLU A 63 5.42 -3.30 3.01
CA GLU A 63 4.73 -2.73 4.18
C GLU A 63 3.23 -2.56 3.96
N HIS A 64 2.80 -2.45 2.70
CA HIS A 64 1.43 -2.12 2.33
C HIS A 64 0.92 -3.08 1.26
N LEU A 65 -0.35 -3.48 1.41
CA LEU A 65 -1.08 -4.21 0.38
C LEU A 65 -1.12 -3.35 -0.89
N ARG A 66 -0.92 -3.99 -2.04
CA ARG A 66 -1.08 -3.37 -3.35
C ARG A 66 -2.34 -3.89 -3.98
N ILE A 67 -3.18 -2.97 -4.41
CA ILE A 67 -4.42 -3.28 -5.11
C ILE A 67 -4.24 -3.00 -6.60
N PRO A 68 -4.61 -3.96 -7.48
CA PRO A 68 -4.64 -3.72 -8.91
C PRO A 68 -5.75 -2.72 -9.21
N VAL A 69 -5.40 -1.69 -9.98
CA VAL A 69 -6.34 -0.66 -10.43
C VAL A 69 -6.06 -0.31 -11.89
N ARG A 70 -7.00 0.38 -12.54
CA ARG A 70 -6.79 0.99 -13.84
C ARG A 70 -7.32 2.41 -13.80
N LEU A 71 -6.45 3.35 -13.47
CA LEU A 71 -6.80 4.76 -13.35
C LEU A 71 -5.91 5.56 -14.28
N TYR A 72 -6.48 6.60 -14.90
CA TYR A 72 -5.69 7.58 -15.62
C TYR A 72 -4.88 8.42 -14.62
N LEU A 73 -3.66 8.78 -15.03
CA LEU A 73 -2.77 9.62 -14.23
C LEU A 73 -2.01 10.55 -15.16
N SER A 74 -1.94 11.83 -14.80
CA SER A 74 -0.96 12.78 -15.32
C SER A 74 0.12 13.06 -14.26
N PHE A 75 1.31 13.43 -14.71
CA PHE A 75 2.40 13.79 -13.81
C PHE A 75 3.25 14.89 -14.37
N SER A 76 3.76 15.74 -13.48
CA SER A 76 4.63 16.86 -13.86
C SER A 76 5.74 17.07 -12.83
N GLY A 77 6.94 17.37 -13.31
CA GLY A 77 8.09 17.67 -12.45
C GLY A 77 9.23 18.28 -13.26
N GLY A 78 9.75 19.43 -12.82
CA GLY A 78 10.75 20.16 -13.56
C GLY A 78 10.27 20.52 -14.99
N LYS A 79 10.97 20.02 -15.99
CA LYS A 79 10.62 20.22 -17.42
C LYS A 79 9.85 19.03 -18.02
N VAL A 80 9.66 17.96 -17.26
CA VAL A 80 9.03 16.72 -17.73
C VAL A 80 7.55 16.76 -17.36
N ARG A 81 6.72 16.47 -18.35
CA ARG A 81 5.30 16.19 -18.20
C ARG A 81 4.97 14.89 -18.88
N GLY A 82 4.09 14.10 -18.31
CA GLY A 82 3.69 12.84 -18.88
C GLY A 82 2.34 12.39 -18.36
N GLU A 83 1.86 11.32 -18.96
CA GLU A 83 0.61 10.66 -18.60
C GLU A 83 0.79 9.16 -18.63
N GLY A 84 -0.14 8.44 -18.03
CA GLY A 84 -0.08 7.00 -17.99
C GLY A 84 -1.28 6.37 -17.29
N THR A 85 -1.20 5.06 -17.15
CA THR A 85 -2.22 4.28 -16.44
C THR A 85 -1.62 3.69 -15.16
N VAL A 86 -2.25 3.93 -14.04
CA VAL A 86 -1.92 3.28 -12.77
C VAL A 86 -2.31 1.81 -12.87
N LEU A 87 -1.36 0.91 -12.62
CA LEU A 87 -1.55 -0.55 -12.68
C LEU A 87 -1.75 -1.15 -11.28
N ASP A 88 -1.05 -0.62 -10.29
CA ASP A 88 -1.25 -0.97 -8.90
C ASP A 88 -1.08 0.26 -7.99
N LEU A 89 -1.79 0.26 -6.88
CA LEU A 89 -1.80 1.34 -5.91
C LEU A 89 -1.69 0.78 -4.50
N SER A 90 -0.96 1.48 -3.64
CA SER A 90 -0.83 1.17 -2.22
C SER A 90 -0.69 2.44 -1.39
N MET A 91 -0.72 2.31 -0.06
CA MET A 91 -0.47 3.44 0.85
C MET A 91 0.91 4.09 0.69
N GLY A 92 1.89 3.37 0.13
CA GLY A 92 3.27 3.87 -0.01
C GLY A 92 3.66 4.29 -1.43
N GLY A 93 2.80 4.06 -2.43
CA GLY A 93 3.14 4.38 -3.82
C GLY A 93 2.30 3.63 -4.84
N CYS A 94 2.65 3.81 -6.11
CA CYS A 94 1.96 3.16 -7.23
C CYS A 94 2.96 2.70 -8.30
N ILE A 95 2.50 1.83 -9.19
CA ILE A 95 3.16 1.49 -10.45
C ILE A 95 2.29 2.01 -11.58
N ILE A 96 2.91 2.69 -12.54
CA ILE A 96 2.22 3.18 -13.73
C ILE A 96 2.84 2.61 -15.00
N LYS A 97 2.02 2.49 -16.04
CA LYS A 97 2.48 2.30 -17.41
C LYS A 97 2.44 3.65 -18.11
N SER A 98 3.58 4.11 -18.59
CA SER A 98 3.75 5.34 -19.35
C SER A 98 4.90 5.17 -20.34
N GLU A 99 4.86 5.90 -21.44
CA GLU A 99 5.96 5.95 -22.43
C GLU A 99 6.90 7.12 -22.18
N THR A 100 6.56 8.00 -21.25
CA THR A 100 7.40 9.14 -20.88
C THR A 100 8.68 8.66 -20.20
N GLN A 101 9.81 9.14 -20.71
CA GLN A 101 11.11 8.83 -20.12
C GLN A 101 11.31 9.62 -18.81
N VAL A 102 11.60 8.91 -17.76
CA VAL A 102 11.89 9.46 -16.43
C VAL A 102 13.14 8.79 -15.85
N ARG A 103 13.78 9.42 -14.89
CA ARG A 103 14.96 8.88 -14.20
C ARG A 103 14.61 8.49 -12.77
N VAL A 104 15.32 7.51 -12.25
CA VAL A 104 15.25 7.16 -10.83
C VAL A 104 15.63 8.38 -9.99
N ASP A 105 14.95 8.56 -8.88
CA ASP A 105 15.03 9.67 -7.92
C ASP A 105 14.46 11.02 -8.41
N ASP A 106 13.95 11.10 -9.66
CA ASP A 106 13.16 12.27 -10.08
C ASP A 106 11.88 12.39 -9.24
N ILE A 107 11.51 13.64 -8.94
CA ILE A 107 10.32 13.97 -8.16
C ILE A 107 9.26 14.57 -9.07
N PHE A 108 8.03 14.06 -8.95
CA PHE A 108 6.87 14.50 -9.72
C PHE A 108 5.67 14.74 -8.81
N TYR A 109 4.82 15.66 -9.23
CA TYR A 109 3.45 15.78 -8.75
C TYR A 109 2.56 14.91 -9.63
N LEU A 110 1.87 13.97 -9.02
CA LEU A 110 0.97 13.03 -9.68
C LEU A 110 -0.47 13.50 -9.47
N GLU A 111 -1.26 13.51 -10.53
CA GLU A 111 -2.70 13.76 -10.53
C GLU A 111 -3.40 12.47 -10.96
N ILE A 112 -4.03 11.77 -10.02
CA ILE A 112 -4.68 10.49 -10.25
C ILE A 112 -6.18 10.71 -10.38
N ALA A 113 -6.76 10.41 -11.54
CA ALA A 113 -8.20 10.49 -11.77
C ALA A 113 -8.93 9.32 -11.10
N THR A 114 -9.80 9.59 -10.14
CA THR A 114 -10.58 8.58 -9.41
C THR A 114 -11.97 8.35 -9.97
N GLY A 115 -12.46 9.26 -10.80
CA GLY A 115 -13.75 9.18 -11.47
C GLY A 115 -14.00 10.38 -12.38
N SER A 116 -15.01 10.30 -13.23
CA SER A 116 -15.29 11.33 -14.25
C SER A 116 -15.83 12.66 -13.72
N GLN A 117 -16.25 12.71 -12.45
CA GLN A 117 -16.83 13.92 -11.83
C GLN A 117 -16.08 14.37 -10.55
N GLU A 118 -15.05 13.67 -10.15
CA GLU A 118 -14.26 14.00 -8.96
C GLU A 118 -12.98 14.76 -9.33
N GLN A 119 -12.57 15.67 -8.46
CA GLN A 119 -11.26 16.29 -8.59
C GLN A 119 -10.17 15.22 -8.49
N PRO A 120 -9.12 15.24 -9.33
CA PRO A 120 -8.03 14.29 -9.25
C PRO A 120 -7.37 14.30 -7.88
N LEU A 121 -6.78 13.18 -7.51
CA LEU A 121 -5.97 13.08 -6.31
C LEU A 121 -4.55 13.55 -6.62
N GLU A 122 -4.10 14.56 -5.91
CA GLU A 122 -2.76 15.13 -6.07
C GLU A 122 -1.80 14.57 -5.02
N VAL A 123 -0.66 14.04 -5.44
CA VAL A 123 0.36 13.52 -4.54
C VAL A 123 1.76 13.72 -5.09
N ALA A 124 2.68 14.22 -4.24
CA ALA A 124 4.09 14.27 -4.57
C ALA A 124 4.72 12.87 -4.46
N ALA A 125 5.49 12.47 -5.46
CA ALA A 125 6.09 11.14 -5.52
C ALA A 125 7.48 11.18 -6.16
N MET A 126 8.30 10.20 -5.81
CA MET A 126 9.64 10.01 -6.34
C MET A 126 9.71 8.71 -7.12
N VAL A 127 10.36 8.73 -8.27
CA VAL A 127 10.62 7.53 -9.07
C VAL A 127 11.57 6.60 -8.31
N ARG A 128 11.16 5.37 -8.04
CA ARG A 128 11.97 4.37 -7.35
C ARG A 128 12.63 3.38 -8.30
N SER A 129 11.97 3.09 -9.39
CA SER A 129 12.52 2.21 -10.44
C SER A 129 11.77 2.38 -11.75
N VAL A 130 12.47 2.16 -12.84
CA VAL A 130 11.93 2.05 -14.19
C VAL A 130 12.21 0.64 -14.69
N SER A 131 11.20 -0.05 -15.18
CA SER A 131 11.31 -1.45 -15.62
C SER A 131 10.30 -1.74 -16.74
N PRO A 132 10.39 -2.87 -17.44
CA PRO A 132 9.38 -3.28 -18.43
C PRO A 132 7.96 -3.40 -17.86
N ARG A 133 7.82 -3.59 -16.54
CA ARG A 133 6.53 -3.60 -15.84
C ARG A 133 5.92 -2.21 -15.66
N GLY A 134 6.73 -1.17 -15.82
CA GLY A 134 6.34 0.22 -15.65
C GLY A 134 7.26 1.00 -14.74
N ILE A 135 6.84 2.22 -14.43
CA ILE A 135 7.51 3.17 -13.55
C ILE A 135 6.93 3.03 -12.15
N ALA A 136 7.77 2.73 -11.17
CA ALA A 136 7.36 2.64 -9.76
C ALA A 136 7.61 3.98 -9.06
N PHE A 137 6.56 4.55 -8.49
CA PHE A 137 6.60 5.76 -7.68
C PHE A 137 6.46 5.43 -6.20
N LYS A 138 7.22 6.14 -5.36
CA LYS A 138 7.06 6.18 -3.91
C LYS A 138 6.45 7.53 -3.54
N PHE A 139 5.35 7.54 -2.81
CA PHE A 139 4.76 8.78 -2.30
C PHE A 139 5.70 9.41 -1.27
N LEU A 140 5.98 10.71 -1.41
CA LEU A 140 6.86 11.45 -0.51
C LEU A 140 6.18 11.80 0.80
N ARG A 141 4.86 12.01 0.77
CA ARG A 141 4.03 12.10 1.95
C ARG A 141 3.27 10.79 2.11
N ALA A 142 3.18 10.30 3.33
CA ALA A 142 2.35 9.13 3.60
C ALA A 142 0.90 9.44 3.18
N ALA A 143 0.23 8.45 2.57
CA ALA A 143 -1.16 8.64 2.12
C ALA A 143 -2.11 9.04 3.26
N GLN A 144 -1.72 8.77 4.52
CA GLN A 144 -2.43 9.21 5.72
C GLN A 144 -2.54 10.73 5.85
N GLU A 145 -1.57 11.49 5.32
CA GLU A 145 -1.60 12.95 5.32
C GLU A 145 -2.57 13.51 4.28
N ASN A 146 -2.85 12.71 3.25
CA ASN A 146 -3.86 13.03 2.26
C ASN A 146 -5.12 12.19 2.50
N LYS A 147 -6.09 12.74 3.24
CA LYS A 147 -7.32 12.03 3.63
C LYS A 147 -8.11 11.47 2.45
N ARG A 148 -8.13 12.16 1.32
CA ARG A 148 -8.85 11.70 0.12
C ARG A 148 -8.20 10.46 -0.49
N LEU A 149 -6.87 10.48 -0.64
CA LEU A 149 -6.11 9.34 -1.15
C LEU A 149 -6.24 8.14 -0.21
N LEU A 150 -6.18 8.37 1.11
CA LEU A 150 -6.39 7.32 2.11
C LEU A 150 -7.79 6.70 1.99
N ALA A 151 -8.83 7.51 1.93
CA ALA A 151 -10.21 7.03 1.81
C ALA A 151 -10.41 6.23 0.52
N PHE A 152 -9.84 6.71 -0.60
CA PHE A 152 -9.89 6.01 -1.89
C PHE A 152 -9.21 4.63 -1.82
N ILE A 153 -7.98 4.55 -1.28
CA ILE A 153 -7.26 3.28 -1.14
C ILE A 153 -8.03 2.31 -0.23
N GLN A 154 -8.62 2.79 0.86
CA GLN A 154 -9.41 1.97 1.76
C GLN A 154 -10.67 1.40 1.07
N ALA A 155 -11.41 2.21 0.32
CA ALA A 155 -12.58 1.78 -0.44
C ALA A 155 -12.21 0.71 -1.47
N GLN A 156 -11.16 0.93 -2.28
CA GLN A 156 -10.68 -0.03 -3.26
C GLN A 156 -10.18 -1.34 -2.61
N THR A 157 -9.58 -1.26 -1.44
CA THR A 157 -9.13 -2.44 -0.70
C THR A 157 -10.32 -3.28 -0.22
N ALA A 158 -11.38 -2.65 0.28
CA ALA A 158 -12.60 -3.32 0.71
C ALA A 158 -13.27 -4.06 -0.47
N ASP A 159 -13.43 -3.40 -1.61
CA ASP A 159 -14.01 -3.98 -2.82
C ASP A 159 -13.21 -5.18 -3.35
N HIS A 160 -11.87 -5.07 -3.31
CA HIS A 160 -11.00 -6.16 -3.76
C HIS A 160 -11.14 -7.41 -2.88
N LEU A 161 -11.25 -7.22 -1.57
CA LEU A 161 -11.42 -8.31 -0.61
C LEU A 161 -12.77 -9.00 -0.76
N GLN A 162 -13.84 -8.24 -0.95
CA GLN A 162 -15.18 -8.80 -1.19
C GLN A 162 -15.22 -9.64 -2.46
N LYS A 163 -14.63 -9.17 -3.56
CA LYS A 163 -14.53 -9.91 -4.83
C LYS A 163 -13.70 -11.19 -4.69
N SER A 164 -12.62 -11.17 -3.92
CA SER A 164 -11.78 -12.35 -3.68
C SER A 164 -12.50 -13.40 -2.83
N THR A 165 -13.33 -13.00 -1.89
CA THR A 165 -14.12 -13.90 -1.03
C THR A 165 -15.29 -14.52 -1.81
N ALA A 166 -15.91 -13.78 -2.71
CA ALA A 166 -17.01 -14.28 -3.55
C ALA A 166 -16.56 -15.36 -4.55
N LEU A 167 -15.31 -15.32 -5.00
CA LEU A 167 -14.72 -16.33 -5.91
C LEU A 167 -14.27 -17.61 -5.20
N ALA A 168 -14.19 -17.61 -3.87
CA ALA A 168 -13.71 -18.73 -3.05
C ALA A 168 -14.82 -19.66 -2.53
N VAL A 169 -16.09 -19.45 -2.93
CA VAL A 169 -17.19 -20.37 -2.56
C VAL A 169 -17.14 -21.60 -3.46
N PRO A 170 -16.81 -22.80 -2.92
CA PRO A 170 -16.83 -24.01 -3.73
C PRO A 170 -18.29 -24.34 -4.09
N VAL A 171 -18.55 -24.48 -5.39
CA VAL A 171 -19.79 -25.11 -5.87
C VAL A 171 -19.80 -26.52 -5.35
N LYS A 172 -20.65 -26.80 -4.35
CA LYS A 172 -21.00 -28.17 -3.98
C LYS A 172 -21.90 -28.75 -5.07
N SER A 173 -21.34 -29.70 -5.79
CA SER A 173 -22.09 -30.68 -6.58
C SER A 173 -22.66 -31.74 -5.67
#